data_27f77a933654e0909c4f1c4dcda064ee
#
_entry.id   27f77a933654e0909c4f1c4dcda064ee
#
_cell.length_a   1.000
_cell.length_b   1.000
_cell.length_c   1.000
_cell.angle_alpha   90.00
_cell.angle_beta   90.00
_cell.angle_gamma   90.00
#
_symmetry.space_group_name_H-M   'P 1'
#
loop_
_entity.id
_entity.type
_entity.pdbx_description
1 polymer ?
#
loop_
_entity_poly.entity_id
_entity_poly.type
_entity_poly.pdbx_seq_one_letter_code
_entity_poly.pdbx_strand_id
1 'polypeptide(L)'
;MEKAVFKSDITKPDELLAEFLGSFGYFSDSDKSRISEAWNYYVELCGKNPENYVHVLRVAFILAENKLDASTIIAAILHNSLSEQVTVEDLKNKFGEVPAKLVEGAAKIAFFSKASNTSFQADAIRKMMFALSDDVRIILLKLADRLDNMRNLKKYADENQRAV
;
A
#
# COMPACT_ATOMS: atom_id res chain seq x y z
N MET A 1 19.34 -5.77 -16.83
CA MET A 1 18.84 -5.24 -15.52
C MET A 1 18.16 -6.41 -14.83
N GLU A 2 18.78 -6.93 -13.81
CA GLU A 2 18.18 -7.97 -12.98
C GLU A 2 16.95 -7.36 -12.27
N LYS A 3 15.77 -8.00 -12.42
CA LYS A 3 14.59 -7.56 -11.69
C LYS A 3 14.86 -7.82 -10.21
N ALA A 4 14.83 -6.77 -9.41
CA ALA A 4 14.89 -6.91 -7.97
C ALA A 4 13.75 -7.83 -7.53
N VAL A 5 14.08 -8.98 -6.97
CA VAL A 5 13.11 -9.96 -6.46
C VAL A 5 13.02 -9.73 -4.97
N PHE A 6 11.86 -9.32 -4.51
CA PHE A 6 11.59 -9.20 -3.08
C PHE A 6 11.68 -10.60 -2.45
N LYS A 7 12.67 -10.84 -1.59
CA LYS A 7 12.91 -12.14 -0.95
C LYS A 7 11.87 -12.34 0.16
N SER A 8 10.94 -13.25 -0.06
CA SER A 8 9.81 -13.52 0.85
C SER A 8 10.19 -14.21 2.18
N ASP A 9 11.45 -14.59 2.36
CA ASP A 9 11.89 -15.37 3.55
C ASP A 9 12.32 -14.48 4.73
N ILE A 10 12.43 -13.17 4.53
CA ILE A 10 12.74 -12.20 5.58
C ILE A 10 11.46 -11.88 6.35
N THR A 11 11.49 -12.10 7.67
CA THR A 11 10.33 -11.85 8.56
C THR A 11 10.53 -10.68 9.51
N LYS A 12 11.75 -10.15 9.62
CA LYS A 12 12.05 -9.03 10.51
C LYS A 12 11.80 -7.70 9.81
N PRO A 13 10.99 -6.81 10.39
CA PRO A 13 10.63 -5.53 9.77
C PRO A 13 11.82 -4.68 9.35
N ASP A 14 12.84 -4.59 10.19
CA ASP A 14 14.02 -3.75 9.92
C ASP A 14 14.85 -4.25 8.73
N GLU A 15 14.99 -5.58 8.61
CA GLU A 15 15.69 -6.21 7.49
C GLU A 15 14.92 -6.00 6.16
N LEU A 16 13.59 -6.10 6.22
CA LEU A 16 12.71 -5.85 5.07
C LEU A 16 12.82 -4.40 4.58
N LEU A 17 12.78 -3.44 5.49
CA LEU A 17 12.93 -2.03 5.14
C LEU A 17 14.32 -1.74 4.55
N ALA A 18 15.38 -2.30 5.16
CA ALA A 18 16.75 -2.11 4.67
C ALA A 18 16.92 -2.67 3.25
N GLU A 19 16.37 -3.85 2.95
CA GLU A 19 16.37 -4.43 1.60
C GLU A 19 15.59 -3.56 0.63
N PHE A 20 14.40 -3.07 1.01
CA PHE A 20 13.60 -2.17 0.19
C PHE A 20 14.37 -0.90 -0.17
N LEU A 21 14.87 -0.17 0.82
CA LEU A 21 15.60 1.09 0.60
C LEU A 21 16.90 0.90 -0.16
N GLY A 22 17.59 -0.24 0.03
CA GLY A 22 18.80 -0.60 -0.69
C GLY A 22 18.56 -0.94 -2.17
N SER A 23 17.35 -1.41 -2.51
CA SER A 23 16.99 -1.78 -3.88
C SER A 23 16.74 -0.57 -4.80
N PHE A 24 16.50 0.63 -4.24
CA PHE A 24 16.11 1.81 -5.01
C PHE A 24 17.02 3.01 -4.73
N GLY A 25 17.97 3.24 -5.64
CA GLY A 25 18.97 4.33 -5.50
C GLY A 25 18.45 5.73 -5.85
N TYR A 26 17.20 5.89 -6.27
CA TYR A 26 16.65 7.19 -6.68
C TYR A 26 16.03 8.00 -5.53
N PHE A 27 15.80 7.41 -4.38
CA PHE A 27 15.31 8.12 -3.20
C PHE A 27 16.44 8.94 -2.56
N SER A 28 16.17 10.21 -2.29
CA SER A 28 17.04 11.04 -1.47
C SER A 28 17.11 10.54 -0.02
N ASP A 29 18.07 11.00 0.75
CA ASP A 29 18.16 10.64 2.18
C ASP A 29 16.95 11.16 2.97
N SER A 30 16.39 12.31 2.57
CA SER A 30 15.14 12.83 3.13
C SER A 30 13.95 11.90 2.81
N ASP A 31 13.85 11.40 1.57
CA ASP A 31 12.79 10.47 1.18
C ASP A 31 12.90 9.15 1.96
N LYS A 32 14.12 8.61 2.09
CA LYS A 32 14.38 7.39 2.87
C LYS A 32 13.97 7.56 4.33
N SER A 33 14.27 8.72 4.93
CA SER A 33 13.87 9.03 6.31
C SER A 33 12.35 9.04 6.47
N ARG A 34 11.62 9.72 5.57
CA ARG A 34 10.16 9.79 5.58
C ARG A 34 9.50 8.42 5.35
N ILE A 35 10.05 7.62 4.43
CA ILE A 35 9.58 6.25 4.16
C ILE A 35 9.79 5.37 5.40
N SER A 36 10.95 5.49 6.07
CA SER A 36 11.25 4.74 7.29
C SER A 36 10.32 5.12 8.44
N GLU A 37 9.96 6.40 8.57
CA GLU A 37 9.00 6.85 9.57
C GLU A 37 7.60 6.25 9.33
N ALA A 38 7.13 6.25 8.08
CA ALA A 38 5.86 5.64 7.70
C ALA A 38 5.86 4.12 7.94
N TRP A 39 6.97 3.46 7.65
CA TRP A 39 7.14 2.04 7.90
C TRP A 39 7.06 1.69 9.38
N ASN A 40 7.83 2.39 10.23
CA ASN A 40 7.84 2.16 11.67
C ASN A 40 6.44 2.37 12.26
N TYR A 41 5.77 3.44 11.86
CA TYR A 41 4.40 3.72 12.27
C TYR A 41 3.44 2.58 11.89
N TYR A 42 3.54 2.08 10.64
CA TYR A 42 2.66 1.00 10.18
C TYR A 42 2.93 -0.32 10.91
N VAL A 43 4.20 -0.66 11.16
CA VAL A 43 4.59 -1.87 11.91
C VAL A 43 4.04 -1.82 13.35
N GLU A 44 4.09 -0.67 14.00
CA GLU A 44 3.48 -0.48 15.33
C GLU A 44 1.96 -0.71 15.31
N LEU A 45 1.27 -0.22 14.27
CA LEU A 45 -0.18 -0.42 14.09
C LEU A 45 -0.57 -1.87 13.81
N CYS A 46 0.18 -2.57 12.97
CA CYS A 46 -0.11 -3.95 12.57
C CYS A 46 0.15 -4.98 13.67
N GLY A 47 0.89 -4.60 14.70
CA GLY A 47 1.34 -5.54 15.72
C GLY A 47 2.25 -6.63 15.16
N LYS A 48 2.16 -7.86 15.69
CA LYS A 48 3.09 -8.95 15.37
C LYS A 48 2.71 -9.80 14.15
N ASN A 49 1.75 -9.38 13.32
CA ASN A 49 1.38 -10.17 12.14
C ASN A 49 2.27 -9.81 10.94
N PRO A 50 3.25 -10.69 10.57
CA PRO A 50 4.18 -10.41 9.47
C PRO A 50 3.51 -10.21 8.11
N GLU A 51 2.38 -10.85 7.86
CA GLU A 51 1.72 -10.82 6.55
C GLU A 51 1.20 -9.42 6.20
N ASN A 52 0.71 -8.68 7.21
CA ASN A 52 0.20 -7.34 7.01
C ASN A 52 1.28 -6.39 6.51
N TYR A 53 2.45 -6.39 7.15
CA TYR A 53 3.52 -5.48 6.75
C TYR A 53 4.31 -5.96 5.52
N VAL A 54 4.42 -7.26 5.28
CA VAL A 54 5.02 -7.79 4.05
C VAL A 54 4.18 -7.41 2.82
N HIS A 55 2.84 -7.49 2.91
CA HIS A 55 1.95 -7.07 1.83
C HIS A 55 2.16 -5.61 1.44
N VAL A 56 2.10 -4.67 2.39
CA VAL A 56 2.23 -3.25 2.07
C VAL A 56 3.60 -2.90 1.49
N LEU A 57 4.66 -3.61 1.93
CA LEU A 57 5.98 -3.41 1.38
C LEU A 57 6.12 -3.95 -0.05
N ARG A 58 5.47 -5.09 -0.38
CA ARG A 58 5.41 -5.59 -1.77
C ARG A 58 4.65 -4.62 -2.69
N VAL A 59 3.56 -4.03 -2.22
CA VAL A 59 2.84 -2.97 -2.95
C VAL A 59 3.75 -1.76 -3.18
N ALA A 60 4.46 -1.30 -2.15
CA ALA A 60 5.44 -0.22 -2.24
C ALA A 60 6.56 -0.56 -3.23
N PHE A 61 7.03 -1.80 -3.24
CA PHE A 61 8.06 -2.29 -4.16
C PHE A 61 7.61 -2.21 -5.63
N ILE A 62 6.39 -2.65 -5.94
CA ILE A 62 5.82 -2.57 -7.30
C ILE A 62 5.78 -1.11 -7.79
N LEU A 63 5.41 -0.17 -6.91
CA LEU A 63 5.38 1.25 -7.26
C LEU A 63 6.78 1.85 -7.39
N ALA A 64 7.72 1.45 -6.54
CA ALA A 64 9.11 1.90 -6.60
C ALA A 64 9.86 1.38 -7.84
N GLU A 65 9.57 0.15 -8.32
CA GLU A 65 10.07 -0.36 -9.62
C GLU A 65 9.64 0.55 -10.79
N ASN A 66 8.48 1.18 -10.68
CA ASN A 66 7.96 2.15 -11.64
C ASN A 66 8.38 3.61 -11.34
N LYS A 67 9.35 3.80 -10.43
CA LYS A 67 9.94 5.10 -10.05
C LYS A 67 8.93 6.13 -9.55
N LEU A 68 7.89 5.69 -8.84
CA LEU A 68 6.94 6.59 -8.18
C LEU A 68 7.64 7.34 -7.03
N ASP A 69 7.12 8.53 -6.73
CA ASP A 69 7.66 9.43 -5.71
C ASP A 69 7.49 8.90 -4.28
N ALA A 70 8.27 9.42 -3.35
CA ALA A 70 8.25 9.01 -1.95
C ALA A 70 6.88 9.15 -1.29
N SER A 71 6.08 10.16 -1.65
CA SER A 71 4.72 10.34 -1.13
C SER A 71 3.80 9.19 -1.54
N THR A 72 3.96 8.67 -2.76
CA THR A 72 3.22 7.49 -3.24
C THR A 72 3.68 6.21 -2.51
N ILE A 73 4.96 6.07 -2.24
CA ILE A 73 5.50 4.93 -1.47
C ILE A 73 5.00 4.97 -0.02
N ILE A 74 4.99 6.14 0.62
CA ILE A 74 4.41 6.33 1.96
C ILE A 74 2.93 5.94 1.96
N ALA A 75 2.17 6.39 0.96
CA ALA A 75 0.77 6.01 0.81
C ALA A 75 0.59 4.50 0.61
N ALA A 76 1.50 3.83 -0.12
CA ALA A 76 1.48 2.38 -0.29
C ALA A 76 1.72 1.63 1.03
N ILE A 77 2.61 2.11 1.87
CA ILE A 77 2.84 1.54 3.20
C ILE A 77 1.61 1.73 4.09
N LEU A 78 0.95 2.89 4.00
CA LEU A 78 -0.16 3.27 4.88
C LEU A 78 -1.56 2.93 4.34
N HIS A 79 -1.71 2.34 3.15
CA HIS A 79 -3.02 2.22 2.48
C HIS A 79 -4.05 1.38 3.23
N ASN A 80 -3.62 0.51 4.14
CA ASN A 80 -4.47 -0.31 5.00
C ASN A 80 -4.52 0.19 6.47
N SER A 81 -4.01 1.39 6.78
CA SER A 81 -3.93 1.89 8.16
C SER A 81 -5.22 2.54 8.67
N LEU A 82 -6.10 3.00 7.78
CA LEU A 82 -7.34 3.67 8.19
C LEU A 82 -8.26 2.73 8.98
N SER A 83 -8.69 3.17 10.14
CA SER A 83 -9.53 2.44 11.08
C SER A 83 -10.32 3.42 11.95
N GLU A 84 -11.08 2.93 12.94
CA GLU A 84 -11.71 3.79 13.95
C GLU A 84 -10.69 4.57 14.81
N GLN A 85 -9.45 4.08 14.88
CA GLN A 85 -8.38 4.69 15.70
C GLN A 85 -7.41 5.55 14.87
N VAL A 86 -7.37 5.40 13.55
CA VAL A 86 -6.48 6.15 12.65
C VAL A 86 -7.29 6.81 11.56
N THR A 87 -7.38 8.12 11.62
CA THR A 87 -8.13 8.95 10.68
C THR A 87 -7.25 9.50 9.55
N VAL A 88 -7.87 10.01 8.49
CA VAL A 88 -7.16 10.73 7.41
C VAL A 88 -6.45 11.96 7.96
N GLU A 89 -7.04 12.65 8.94
CA GLU A 89 -6.43 13.84 9.54
C GLU A 89 -5.18 13.49 10.36
N ASP A 90 -5.15 12.34 11.04
CA ASP A 90 -3.94 11.86 11.74
C ASP A 90 -2.81 11.59 10.73
N LEU A 91 -3.13 10.94 9.59
CA LEU A 91 -2.15 10.71 8.54
C LEU A 91 -1.66 12.01 7.91
N LYS A 92 -2.55 12.99 7.71
CA LYS A 92 -2.21 14.30 7.16
C LYS A 92 -1.25 15.06 8.09
N ASN A 93 -1.53 15.07 9.39
CA ASN A 93 -0.72 15.74 10.38
C ASN A 93 0.68 15.11 10.51
N LYS A 94 0.78 13.79 10.35
CA LYS A 94 2.04 13.06 10.53
C LYS A 94 2.87 12.93 9.26
N PHE A 95 2.25 12.65 8.11
CA PHE A 95 2.94 12.32 6.85
C PHE A 95 2.72 13.35 5.75
N GLY A 96 1.85 14.33 5.97
CA GLY A 96 1.53 15.38 5.02
C GLY A 96 0.29 15.09 4.19
N GLU A 97 -0.17 16.13 3.51
CA GLU A 97 -1.45 16.13 2.78
C GLU A 97 -1.48 15.13 1.62
N VAL A 98 -0.37 15.02 0.86
CA VAL A 98 -0.31 14.19 -0.35
C VAL A 98 -0.47 12.70 -0.02
N PRO A 99 0.33 12.09 0.87
CA PRO A 99 0.13 10.69 1.26
C PRO A 99 -1.27 10.43 1.83
N ALA A 100 -1.78 11.32 2.67
CA ALA A 100 -3.10 11.16 3.29
C ALA A 100 -4.23 11.13 2.23
N LYS A 101 -4.20 12.04 1.24
CA LYS A 101 -5.16 12.05 0.12
C LYS A 101 -5.08 10.77 -0.72
N LEU A 102 -3.88 10.26 -0.99
CA LEU A 102 -3.71 9.02 -1.75
C LEU A 102 -4.30 7.83 -1.00
N VAL A 103 -4.07 7.73 0.32
CA VAL A 103 -4.64 6.69 1.18
C VAL A 103 -6.16 6.79 1.23
N GLU A 104 -6.71 7.99 1.44
CA GLU A 104 -8.15 8.23 1.44
C GLU A 104 -8.81 7.83 0.12
N GLY A 105 -8.22 8.25 -1.01
CA GLY A 105 -8.70 7.90 -2.34
C GLY A 105 -8.68 6.39 -2.59
N ALA A 106 -7.62 5.71 -2.20
CA ALA A 106 -7.51 4.26 -2.32
C ALA A 106 -8.56 3.53 -1.45
N ALA A 107 -8.82 4.01 -0.24
CA ALA A 107 -9.85 3.46 0.66
C ALA A 107 -11.26 3.63 0.08
N LYS A 108 -11.58 4.80 -0.49
CA LYS A 108 -12.86 5.05 -1.17
C LYS A 108 -13.09 4.06 -2.32
N ILE A 109 -12.09 3.80 -3.15
CA ILE A 109 -12.19 2.81 -4.24
C ILE A 109 -12.43 1.40 -3.69
N ALA A 110 -11.72 1.00 -2.62
CA ALA A 110 -11.86 -0.31 -2.01
C ALA A 110 -13.28 -0.56 -1.47
N PHE A 111 -13.90 0.44 -0.86
CA PHE A 111 -15.28 0.36 -0.35
C PHE A 111 -16.29 0.05 -1.46
N PHE A 112 -16.13 0.66 -2.65
CA PHE A 112 -17.04 0.44 -3.77
C PHE A 112 -16.86 -0.92 -4.46
N SER A 113 -15.68 -1.52 -4.41
CA SER A 113 -15.43 -2.83 -5.02
C SER A 113 -16.07 -3.99 -4.25
N LYS A 114 -16.44 -3.80 -3.00
CA LYS A 114 -17.11 -4.81 -2.15
C LYS A 114 -18.65 -4.85 -2.32
N ALA A 115 -19.24 -3.83 -2.92
CA ALA A 115 -20.69 -3.74 -3.14
C ALA A 115 -21.07 -4.42 -4.47
N SER A 116 -21.49 -5.67 -4.39
CA SER A 116 -21.74 -6.57 -5.54
C SER A 116 -23.17 -6.47 -6.13
N ASN A 117 -23.57 -5.31 -6.67
CA ASN A 117 -24.81 -5.21 -7.47
C ASN A 117 -24.51 -4.51 -8.82
N THR A 118 -25.11 -4.99 -9.91
CA THR A 118 -24.82 -4.55 -11.29
C THR A 118 -25.08 -3.07 -11.57
N SER A 119 -25.99 -2.42 -10.86
CA SER A 119 -26.17 -0.96 -10.91
C SER A 119 -25.01 -0.20 -10.23
N PHE A 120 -24.32 -0.84 -9.29
CA PHE A 120 -23.17 -0.31 -8.60
C PHE A 120 -21.88 -0.31 -9.44
N GLN A 121 -21.77 -1.17 -10.46
CA GLN A 121 -20.58 -1.20 -11.33
C GLN A 121 -20.39 0.09 -12.12
N ALA A 122 -21.48 0.65 -12.67
CA ALA A 122 -21.43 1.92 -13.40
C ALA A 122 -21.06 3.09 -12.47
N ASP A 123 -21.60 3.11 -11.25
CA ASP A 123 -21.27 4.13 -10.25
C ASP A 123 -19.85 3.96 -9.69
N ALA A 124 -19.36 2.73 -9.55
CA ALA A 124 -17.98 2.46 -9.16
C ALA A 124 -16.99 2.94 -10.23
N ILE A 125 -17.28 2.68 -11.52
CA ILE A 125 -16.47 3.18 -12.64
C ILE A 125 -16.50 4.72 -12.69
N ARG A 126 -17.66 5.34 -12.51
CA ARG A 126 -17.79 6.81 -12.50
C ARG A 126 -16.99 7.43 -11.36
N LYS A 127 -17.05 6.88 -10.15
CA LYS A 127 -16.28 7.33 -8.98
C LYS A 127 -14.78 7.08 -9.13
N MET A 128 -14.40 5.98 -9.78
CA MET A 128 -13.04 5.71 -10.19
C MET A 128 -12.52 6.75 -11.20
N MET A 129 -13.38 7.20 -12.14
CA MET A 129 -13.06 8.28 -13.06
C MET A 129 -12.92 9.64 -12.35
N PHE A 130 -13.71 9.91 -11.32
CA PHE A 130 -13.55 11.13 -10.50
C PHE A 130 -12.24 11.06 -9.68
N ALA A 131 -11.89 9.92 -9.10
CA ALA A 131 -10.61 9.75 -8.42
C ALA A 131 -9.41 9.90 -9.38
N LEU A 132 -9.55 9.49 -10.64
CA LEU A 132 -8.56 9.73 -11.71
C LEU A 132 -8.37 11.22 -12.02
N SER A 133 -9.43 12.02 -11.91
CA SER A 133 -9.33 13.46 -12.12
C SER A 133 -8.57 14.19 -11.01
N ASP A 134 -8.56 13.63 -9.81
CA ASP A 134 -7.86 14.20 -8.66
C ASP A 134 -6.37 13.85 -8.66
N ASP A 135 -6.04 12.55 -8.72
CA ASP A 135 -4.64 12.10 -8.76
C ASP A 135 -4.52 10.66 -9.29
N VAL A 136 -3.87 10.50 -10.44
CA VAL A 136 -3.67 9.18 -11.08
C VAL A 136 -2.93 8.18 -10.18
N ARG A 137 -2.12 8.64 -9.23
CA ARG A 137 -1.39 7.79 -8.29
C ARG A 137 -2.31 6.95 -7.41
N ILE A 138 -3.54 7.40 -7.15
CA ILE A 138 -4.57 6.62 -6.44
C ILE A 138 -4.88 5.32 -7.19
N ILE A 139 -5.02 5.39 -8.50
CA ILE A 139 -5.28 4.21 -9.33
C ILE A 139 -4.04 3.31 -9.39
N LEU A 140 -2.85 3.87 -9.56
CA LEU A 140 -1.61 3.11 -9.57
C LEU A 140 -1.41 2.35 -8.26
N LEU A 141 -1.72 2.98 -7.13
CA LEU A 141 -1.70 2.35 -5.80
C LEU A 141 -2.69 1.17 -5.74
N LYS A 142 -3.92 1.36 -6.20
CA LYS A 142 -4.92 0.27 -6.21
C LYS A 142 -4.58 -0.85 -7.18
N LEU A 143 -3.98 -0.56 -8.33
CA LEU A 143 -3.51 -1.58 -9.26
C LEU A 143 -2.36 -2.40 -8.67
N ALA A 144 -1.41 -1.74 -7.99
CA ALA A 144 -0.30 -2.41 -7.31
C ALA A 144 -0.80 -3.32 -6.17
N ASP A 145 -1.75 -2.84 -5.36
CA ASP A 145 -2.44 -3.64 -4.31
C ASP A 145 -3.12 -4.88 -4.92
N ARG A 146 -3.91 -4.71 -5.98
CA ARG A 146 -4.57 -5.81 -6.67
C ARG A 146 -3.59 -6.80 -7.28
N LEU A 147 -2.51 -6.31 -7.89
CA LEU A 147 -1.46 -7.14 -8.48
C LEU A 147 -0.77 -8.00 -7.41
N ASP A 148 -0.44 -7.43 -6.25
CA ASP A 148 0.14 -8.20 -5.15
C ASP A 148 -0.83 -9.26 -4.64
N ASN A 149 -2.10 -8.91 -4.43
CA ASN A 149 -3.14 -9.86 -4.03
C ASN A 149 -3.29 -11.01 -5.02
N MET A 150 -3.30 -10.74 -6.33
CA MET A 150 -3.39 -11.77 -7.38
C MET A 150 -2.16 -12.69 -7.41
N ARG A 151 -0.96 -12.15 -7.21
CA ARG A 151 0.28 -12.93 -7.14
C ARG A 151 0.32 -13.88 -5.94
N ASN A 152 -0.40 -13.56 -4.87
CA ASN A 152 -0.40 -14.30 -3.61
C ASN A 152 -1.72 -15.04 -3.32
N LEU A 153 -2.64 -15.17 -4.30
CA LEU A 153 -3.94 -15.83 -4.14
C LEU A 153 -3.87 -17.26 -3.57
N LYS A 154 -2.88 -18.05 -3.96
CA LYS A 154 -2.70 -19.43 -3.45
C LYS A 154 -2.45 -19.46 -1.95
N LYS A 155 -1.72 -18.49 -1.42
CA LYS A 155 -1.40 -18.38 0.01
C LYS A 155 -2.65 -18.07 0.84
N TYR A 156 -3.51 -17.18 0.35
CA TYR A 156 -4.78 -16.84 1.01
C TYR A 156 -5.84 -17.95 0.91
N ALA A 157 -5.82 -18.78 -0.14
CA ALA A 157 -6.72 -19.93 -0.25
C ALA A 157 -6.42 -21.02 0.79
N ASP A 158 -5.13 -21.28 1.04
CA ASP A 158 -4.68 -22.26 2.03
C ASP A 158 -4.98 -21.84 3.48
N GLU A 159 -4.96 -20.54 3.77
CA GLU A 159 -5.28 -20.02 5.12
C GLU A 159 -6.77 -20.11 5.44
N ASN A 160 -7.65 -19.85 4.48
CA ASN A 160 -9.10 -20.02 4.64
C ASN A 160 -9.50 -21.50 4.83
N GLN A 161 -8.72 -22.46 4.32
CA GLN A 161 -8.93 -23.88 4.53
C GLN A 161 -8.42 -24.38 5.89
N ARG A 162 -7.47 -23.67 6.52
CA ARG A 162 -6.95 -24.02 7.86
C ARG A 162 -7.77 -23.41 9.01
N ALA A 163 -8.67 -22.47 8.71
CA ALA A 163 -9.53 -21.79 9.69
C ALA A 163 -10.92 -22.47 9.86
N VAL A 164 -11.15 -23.63 9.23
CA VAL A 164 -12.29 -24.54 9.40
C VAL A 164 -11.82 -25.81 10.11
#